data_d2fe47c6276a3a02b5e052560d100f44
#
_entry.id   d2fe47c6276a3a02b5e052560d100f44
#
_cell.length_a   1.000
_cell.length_b   1.000
_cell.length_c   1.000
_cell.angle_alpha   90.00
_cell.angle_beta   90.00
_cell.angle_gamma   90.00
#
_symmetry.space_group_name_H-M   'P 1'
#
loop_
_entity.id
_entity.type
_entity.pdbx_description
1 polymer ?
#
loop_
_entity_poly.entity_id
_entity_poly.type
_entity_poly.pdbx_seq_one_letter_code
_entity_poly.pdbx_strand_id
1 'polypeptide(L)'
;MKRVAFISIYFCALALINAQTKKQQDQKAIKDMCGCYEVGFNFAETFSYSKDSTYKPSKKKHAKAIEWVQLVEDADDKIAMQHLLVINDTMVIKHWRQDWLFQNTDQYLFNANNNWKFNKLSPEAVKGQWTQRVFQVDDSPRYEGSATWVHVDGKSFWENRTSAPLPRREYTKRSDYNVTVRGNRHEITKTGWNHLQNNDKVIRASNKEDIVLAKEFGLNTYTKVDDSKCVAAQKWWKENTEVWKKVRNKWSSVFSKNKDLTLSAKVKNKRLYKYLFDLEATAKDKEISDIIDSFVVQQ
;
A
#
# COMPACT_ATOMS: atom_id res chain seq x y z
N MET A 1 -50.30 64.31 5.92
CA MET A 1 -50.06 62.98 5.38
C MET A 1 -48.61 62.67 5.55
N LYS A 2 -48.25 61.81 6.57
CA LYS A 2 -46.89 61.35 6.86
C LYS A 2 -46.61 60.06 6.06
N ARG A 3 -45.62 60.08 5.15
CA ARG A 3 -45.16 58.91 4.42
C ARG A 3 -44.14 58.16 5.30
N VAL A 4 -44.47 56.95 5.70
CA VAL A 4 -43.55 56.01 6.39
C VAL A 4 -42.82 55.23 5.30
N ALA A 5 -41.50 55.40 5.24
CA ALA A 5 -40.65 54.62 4.34
C ALA A 5 -40.24 53.32 5.06
N PHE A 6 -40.64 52.17 4.55
CA PHE A 6 -40.16 50.85 5.00
C PHE A 6 -38.81 50.59 4.36
N ILE A 7 -37.76 50.57 5.18
CA ILE A 7 -36.42 50.10 4.74
C ILE A 7 -36.38 48.61 5.01
N SER A 8 -36.45 47.80 3.94
CA SER A 8 -36.21 46.35 4.01
C SER A 8 -34.71 46.09 4.04
N ILE A 9 -34.22 45.70 5.22
CA ILE A 9 -32.82 45.24 5.39
C ILE A 9 -32.77 43.78 4.91
N TYR A 10 -32.17 43.55 3.76
CA TYR A 10 -31.85 42.23 3.23
C TYR A 10 -30.61 41.70 3.97
N PHE A 11 -30.81 40.79 4.91
CA PHE A 11 -29.73 40.03 5.56
C PHE A 11 -29.25 38.96 4.59
N CYS A 12 -28.22 39.25 3.78
CA CYS A 12 -27.47 38.24 3.05
C CYS A 12 -26.64 37.41 4.08
N ALA A 13 -27.17 36.31 4.50
CA ALA A 13 -26.39 35.27 5.22
C ALA A 13 -25.37 34.71 4.23
N LEU A 14 -24.15 35.21 4.25
CA LEU A 14 -23.00 34.59 3.59
C LEU A 14 -22.72 33.24 4.33
N ALA A 15 -23.30 32.16 3.81
CA ALA A 15 -22.84 30.82 4.16
C ALA A 15 -21.38 30.70 3.71
N LEU A 16 -20.46 30.84 4.65
CA LEU A 16 -19.05 30.48 4.44
C LEU A 16 -19.01 28.97 4.19
N ILE A 17 -19.13 28.58 2.94
CA ILE A 17 -18.80 27.24 2.51
C ILE A 17 -17.28 27.15 2.68
N ASN A 18 -16.83 26.57 3.79
CA ASN A 18 -15.44 26.18 3.97
C ASN A 18 -15.11 25.14 2.90
N ALA A 19 -14.61 25.57 1.77
CA ALA A 19 -14.10 24.69 0.73
C ALA A 19 -12.96 23.85 1.34
N GLN A 20 -13.10 22.53 1.28
CA GLN A 20 -12.11 21.59 1.77
C GLN A 20 -10.79 21.83 1.03
N THR A 21 -9.67 21.96 1.77
CA THR A 21 -8.35 22.09 1.14
C THR A 21 -8.03 20.83 0.34
N LYS A 22 -7.13 20.93 -0.65
CA LYS A 22 -6.70 19.76 -1.42
C LYS A 22 -6.16 18.66 -0.53
N LYS A 23 -5.33 18.99 0.47
CA LYS A 23 -4.80 18.01 1.45
C LYS A 23 -5.92 17.29 2.20
N GLN A 24 -6.98 18.00 2.61
CA GLN A 24 -8.13 17.38 3.29
C GLN A 24 -8.93 16.49 2.33
N GLN A 25 -9.04 16.85 1.05
CA GLN A 25 -9.67 15.98 0.04
C GLN A 25 -8.85 14.72 -0.17
N ASP A 26 -7.51 14.84 -0.24
CA ASP A 26 -6.59 13.71 -0.36
C ASP A 26 -6.72 12.77 0.86
N GLN A 27 -6.66 13.32 2.09
CA GLN A 27 -6.82 12.56 3.33
C GLN A 27 -8.16 11.83 3.38
N LYS A 28 -9.23 12.49 2.95
CA LYS A 28 -10.55 11.87 2.86
C LYS A 28 -10.54 10.70 1.87
N ALA A 29 -10.00 10.88 0.67
CA ALA A 29 -9.92 9.83 -0.34
C ALA A 29 -9.09 8.62 0.16
N ILE A 30 -7.98 8.86 0.85
CA ILE A 30 -7.17 7.79 1.47
C ILE A 30 -8.00 7.05 2.53
N LYS A 31 -8.67 7.76 3.43
CA LYS A 31 -9.47 7.15 4.51
C LYS A 31 -10.73 6.46 4.00
N ASP A 32 -11.29 6.88 2.87
CA ASP A 32 -12.44 6.23 2.22
C ASP A 32 -12.11 4.79 1.76
N MET A 33 -10.82 4.41 1.68
CA MET A 33 -10.37 3.04 1.43
C MET A 33 -10.45 2.13 2.66
N CYS A 34 -10.77 2.64 3.86
CA CYS A 34 -10.97 1.83 5.07
C CYS A 34 -12.37 1.22 5.12
N GLY A 35 -12.50 0.06 5.79
CA GLY A 35 -13.77 -0.63 6.01
C GLY A 35 -13.76 -2.10 5.62
N CYS A 36 -14.93 -2.71 5.54
CA CYS A 36 -15.13 -4.10 5.17
C CYS A 36 -15.47 -4.22 3.67
N TYR A 37 -14.78 -5.12 2.97
CA TYR A 37 -14.89 -5.27 1.52
C TYR A 37 -15.00 -6.73 1.07
N GLU A 38 -15.82 -6.99 0.08
CA GLU A 38 -15.60 -8.09 -0.84
C GLU A 38 -14.57 -7.62 -1.87
N VAL A 39 -13.45 -8.35 -1.98
CA VAL A 39 -12.36 -8.01 -2.89
C VAL A 39 -12.30 -9.02 -4.03
N GLY A 40 -12.38 -8.54 -5.26
CA GLY A 40 -12.09 -9.30 -6.46
C GLY A 40 -10.64 -9.11 -6.88
N PHE A 41 -9.87 -10.20 -7.04
CA PHE A 41 -8.49 -10.19 -7.53
C PHE A 41 -8.44 -10.76 -8.94
N ASN A 42 -8.18 -9.90 -9.93
CA ASN A 42 -8.15 -10.30 -11.33
C ASN A 42 -6.79 -9.92 -11.94
N PHE A 43 -6.09 -10.89 -12.52
CA PHE A 43 -4.80 -10.67 -13.19
C PHE A 43 -4.70 -11.48 -14.48
N ALA A 44 -4.14 -10.84 -15.50
CA ALA A 44 -3.84 -11.50 -16.77
C ALA A 44 -2.62 -10.85 -17.42
N GLU A 45 -1.72 -11.64 -17.99
CA GLU A 45 -0.75 -11.12 -18.94
C GLU A 45 -1.48 -10.64 -20.20
N THR A 46 -1.11 -9.45 -20.67
CA THR A 46 -1.75 -8.79 -21.82
C THR A 46 -0.89 -8.84 -23.05
N PHE A 47 0.43 -8.91 -22.87
CA PHE A 47 1.38 -8.96 -23.96
C PHE A 47 2.70 -9.62 -23.53
N SER A 48 3.32 -10.41 -24.42
CA SER A 48 4.66 -10.99 -24.22
C SER A 48 5.65 -10.40 -25.21
N TYR A 49 6.82 -10.00 -24.71
CA TYR A 49 7.99 -9.61 -25.52
C TYR A 49 9.06 -10.70 -25.57
N SER A 50 8.80 -11.86 -24.94
CA SER A 50 9.74 -12.96 -24.92
C SER A 50 10.05 -13.42 -26.36
N LYS A 51 11.34 -13.59 -26.64
CA LYS A 51 11.84 -14.21 -27.89
C LYS A 51 11.96 -15.73 -27.75
N ASP A 52 11.79 -16.25 -26.53
CA ASP A 52 11.81 -17.69 -26.26
C ASP A 52 10.46 -18.30 -26.65
N SER A 53 10.48 -19.19 -27.64
CA SER A 53 9.30 -19.91 -28.13
C SER A 53 8.66 -20.84 -27.08
N THR A 54 9.39 -21.14 -26.01
CA THR A 54 8.89 -21.97 -24.89
C THR A 54 8.25 -21.14 -23.77
N TYR A 55 8.26 -19.81 -23.88
CA TYR A 55 7.67 -18.92 -22.90
C TYR A 55 6.20 -19.25 -22.66
N LYS A 56 5.84 -19.40 -21.40
CA LYS A 56 4.45 -19.62 -20.98
C LYS A 56 3.97 -18.44 -20.14
N PRO A 57 2.90 -17.75 -20.59
CA PRO A 57 2.32 -16.68 -19.77
C PRO A 57 1.77 -17.22 -18.45
N SER A 58 1.75 -16.38 -17.42
CA SER A 58 1.10 -16.72 -16.15
C SER A 58 -0.38 -17.02 -16.37
N LYS A 59 -0.90 -18.03 -15.67
CA LYS A 59 -2.33 -18.34 -15.70
C LYS A 59 -3.16 -17.13 -15.26
N LYS A 60 -4.24 -16.86 -15.96
CA LYS A 60 -5.24 -15.87 -15.54
C LYS A 60 -5.68 -16.17 -14.11
N LYS A 61 -5.75 -15.15 -13.27
CA LYS A 61 -6.21 -15.28 -11.89
C LYS A 61 -7.54 -14.57 -11.74
N HIS A 62 -8.51 -15.29 -11.17
CA HIS A 62 -9.76 -14.74 -10.66
C HIS A 62 -9.94 -15.32 -9.26
N ALA A 63 -10.07 -14.47 -8.26
CA ALA A 63 -10.30 -14.89 -6.88
C ALA A 63 -11.09 -13.82 -6.15
N LYS A 64 -11.84 -14.23 -5.12
CA LYS A 64 -12.55 -13.34 -4.23
C LYS A 64 -12.13 -13.61 -2.79
N ALA A 65 -12.21 -12.58 -1.94
CA ALA A 65 -12.01 -12.70 -0.50
C ALA A 65 -12.79 -11.61 0.23
N ILE A 66 -13.00 -11.80 1.53
CA ILE A 66 -13.41 -10.71 2.44
C ILE A 66 -12.15 -10.11 3.05
N GLU A 67 -12.05 -8.80 3.05
CA GLU A 67 -10.90 -8.07 3.57
C GLU A 67 -11.37 -6.88 4.42
N TRP A 68 -10.85 -6.78 5.64
CA TRP A 68 -10.98 -5.62 6.49
C TRP A 68 -9.78 -4.69 6.30
N VAL A 69 -10.04 -3.42 6.02
CA VAL A 69 -8.99 -2.39 5.95
C VAL A 69 -9.09 -1.53 7.20
N GLN A 70 -8.18 -1.79 8.15
CA GLN A 70 -8.10 -1.12 9.43
C GLN A 70 -7.31 0.18 9.32
N LEU A 71 -7.89 1.30 9.74
CA LEU A 71 -7.15 2.54 9.96
C LEU A 71 -6.27 2.36 11.21
N VAL A 72 -4.96 2.47 11.05
CA VAL A 72 -3.95 2.24 12.10
C VAL A 72 -3.41 3.53 12.66
N GLU A 73 -3.21 4.53 11.79
CA GLU A 73 -2.70 5.86 12.14
C GLU A 73 -3.41 6.91 11.30
N ASP A 74 -3.82 8.01 11.91
CA ASP A 74 -4.48 9.17 11.27
C ASP A 74 -3.83 10.45 11.81
N ALA A 75 -2.67 10.81 11.25
CA ALA A 75 -1.97 12.05 11.53
C ALA A 75 -2.08 13.00 10.34
N ASP A 76 -1.71 14.27 10.54
CA ASP A 76 -1.83 15.29 9.50
C ASP A 76 -0.98 14.99 8.25
N ASP A 77 0.18 14.38 8.44
CA ASP A 77 1.16 14.06 7.41
C ASP A 77 1.33 12.55 7.17
N LYS A 78 0.59 11.70 7.91
CA LYS A 78 0.69 10.24 7.81
C LYS A 78 -0.64 9.55 8.08
N ILE A 79 -1.05 8.69 7.14
CA ILE A 79 -2.21 7.79 7.29
C ILE A 79 -1.71 6.37 7.03
N ALA A 80 -1.91 5.46 8.00
CA ALA A 80 -1.52 4.07 7.84
C ALA A 80 -2.73 3.14 7.90
N MET A 81 -2.77 2.15 7.00
CA MET A 81 -3.87 1.19 6.90
C MET A 81 -3.34 -0.24 6.82
N GLN A 82 -3.91 -1.13 7.64
CA GLN A 82 -3.62 -2.56 7.65
C GLN A 82 -4.75 -3.35 7.00
N HIS A 83 -4.39 -4.16 6.02
CA HIS A 83 -5.31 -5.07 5.36
C HIS A 83 -5.30 -6.45 6.05
N LEU A 84 -6.49 -6.99 6.33
CA LEU A 84 -6.69 -8.26 7.01
C LEU A 84 -7.66 -9.12 6.20
N LEU A 85 -7.18 -10.26 5.69
CA LEU A 85 -8.02 -11.21 4.96
C LEU A 85 -8.79 -12.10 5.93
N VAL A 86 -10.11 -12.14 5.80
CA VAL A 86 -10.97 -13.06 6.52
C VAL A 86 -11.09 -14.35 5.71
N ILE A 87 -10.54 -15.43 6.23
CA ILE A 87 -10.64 -16.76 5.60
C ILE A 87 -11.92 -17.45 6.07
N ASN A 88 -12.20 -17.37 7.37
CA ASN A 88 -13.43 -17.80 8.02
C ASN A 88 -13.53 -17.12 9.40
N ASP A 89 -14.54 -17.48 10.20
CA ASP A 89 -14.83 -16.85 11.50
C ASP A 89 -13.70 -16.99 12.54
N THR A 90 -12.76 -17.90 12.34
CA THR A 90 -11.64 -18.18 13.26
C THR A 90 -10.27 -17.94 12.65
N MET A 91 -10.18 -17.80 11.32
CA MET A 91 -8.91 -17.65 10.62
C MET A 91 -8.83 -16.33 9.89
N VAL A 92 -7.91 -15.49 10.32
CA VAL A 92 -7.57 -14.20 9.69
C VAL A 92 -6.10 -14.19 9.30
N ILE A 93 -5.81 -13.67 8.13
CA ILE A 93 -4.43 -13.47 7.67
C ILE A 93 -4.14 -11.98 7.66
N LYS A 94 -3.17 -11.54 8.48
CA LYS A 94 -2.58 -10.21 8.31
C LYS A 94 -1.97 -10.17 6.91
N HIS A 95 -2.53 -9.31 6.06
CA HIS A 95 -2.16 -9.27 4.66
C HIS A 95 -1.06 -8.20 4.44
N TRP A 96 -1.30 -7.21 3.64
CA TRP A 96 -0.35 -6.13 3.39
C TRP A 96 -0.74 -4.88 4.19
N ARG A 97 0.22 -3.95 4.34
CA ARG A 97 0.00 -2.65 4.93
C ARG A 97 0.37 -1.57 3.92
N GLN A 98 -0.33 -0.44 3.97
CA GLN A 98 0.04 0.76 3.22
C GLN A 98 0.07 1.97 4.15
N ASP A 99 1.16 2.72 4.07
CA ASP A 99 1.31 4.00 4.71
C ASP A 99 1.32 5.10 3.63
N TRP A 100 0.55 6.13 3.88
CA TRP A 100 0.48 7.33 3.05
C TRP A 100 1.19 8.45 3.78
N LEU A 101 2.24 9.02 3.16
CA LEU A 101 3.11 10.02 3.75
C LEU A 101 3.05 11.29 2.92
N PHE A 102 2.63 12.41 3.54
CA PHE A 102 2.52 13.68 2.85
C PHE A 102 3.90 14.35 2.69
N GLN A 103 4.25 14.75 1.46
CA GLN A 103 5.51 15.42 1.12
C GLN A 103 6.75 14.66 1.64
N ASN A 104 6.73 13.32 1.55
CA ASN A 104 7.82 12.47 2.00
C ASN A 104 9.05 12.61 1.10
N THR A 105 10.18 13.06 1.67
CA THR A 105 11.46 13.21 0.97
C THR A 105 12.32 11.96 1.01
N ASP A 106 12.02 11.00 1.88
CA ASP A 106 12.86 9.82 2.13
C ASP A 106 12.19 8.58 1.55
N GLN A 107 12.76 8.07 0.46
CA GLN A 107 12.21 6.92 -0.26
C GLN A 107 13.15 5.73 -0.24
N TYR A 108 12.56 4.52 -0.19
CA TYR A 108 13.24 3.23 -0.33
C TYR A 108 12.76 2.54 -1.59
N LEU A 109 13.45 2.78 -2.68
CA LEU A 109 13.09 2.27 -4.00
C LEU A 109 13.60 0.85 -4.19
N PHE A 110 12.69 -0.10 -4.45
CA PHE A 110 13.09 -1.47 -4.73
C PHE A 110 14.00 -1.54 -5.96
N ASN A 111 15.16 -2.16 -5.78
CA ASN A 111 16.10 -2.40 -6.87
C ASN A 111 15.89 -3.81 -7.45
N ALA A 112 16.42 -4.82 -6.79
CA ALA A 112 16.27 -6.24 -7.11
C ALA A 112 16.75 -7.08 -5.89
N ASN A 113 16.50 -8.38 -5.89
CA ASN A 113 17.12 -9.33 -4.94
C ASN A 113 17.03 -8.91 -3.46
N ASN A 114 15.82 -8.49 -3.01
CA ASN A 114 15.58 -7.97 -1.66
C ASN A 114 16.47 -6.78 -1.27
N ASN A 115 16.83 -5.95 -2.23
CA ASN A 115 17.58 -4.72 -2.02
C ASN A 115 16.71 -3.50 -2.35
N TRP A 116 16.75 -2.50 -1.48
CA TRP A 116 16.12 -1.19 -1.65
C TRP A 116 17.18 -0.10 -1.58
N LYS A 117 17.16 0.82 -2.54
CA LYS A 117 18.02 1.98 -2.57
C LYS A 117 17.35 3.14 -1.85
N PHE A 118 18.08 3.74 -0.91
CA PHE A 118 17.66 4.99 -0.31
C PHE A 118 17.77 6.12 -1.33
N ASN A 119 16.71 6.90 -1.47
CA ASN A 119 16.63 8.03 -2.38
C ASN A 119 16.09 9.25 -1.63
N LYS A 120 16.91 10.28 -1.51
CA LYS A 120 16.54 11.56 -0.91
C LYS A 120 16.03 12.51 -2.00
N LEU A 121 14.79 12.94 -1.88
CA LEU A 121 14.18 13.95 -2.76
C LEU A 121 14.25 15.35 -2.12
N SER A 122 14.23 16.39 -2.96
CA SER A 122 14.05 17.73 -2.46
C SER A 122 12.59 17.98 -2.01
N PRO A 123 12.34 18.90 -1.06
CA PRO A 123 10.99 19.28 -0.67
C PRO A 123 10.12 19.75 -1.84
N GLU A 124 10.72 20.43 -2.81
CA GLU A 124 10.05 20.93 -4.02
C GLU A 124 9.55 19.78 -4.91
N ALA A 125 10.35 18.71 -5.03
CA ALA A 125 10.01 17.55 -5.86
C ALA A 125 8.81 16.77 -5.33
N VAL A 126 8.50 16.87 -4.03
CA VAL A 126 7.38 16.15 -3.38
C VAL A 126 6.24 17.06 -2.94
N LYS A 127 6.32 18.36 -3.26
CA LYS A 127 5.32 19.35 -2.84
C LYS A 127 3.92 18.96 -3.29
N GLY A 128 2.99 18.87 -2.32
CA GLY A 128 1.59 18.49 -2.55
C GLY A 128 1.39 17.02 -2.94
N GLN A 129 2.40 16.16 -2.80
CA GLN A 129 2.32 14.75 -3.12
C GLN A 129 2.14 13.87 -1.87
N TRP A 130 1.52 12.73 -2.07
CA TRP A 130 1.47 11.62 -1.11
C TRP A 130 2.32 10.47 -1.62
N THR A 131 3.22 9.97 -0.77
CA THR A 131 3.95 8.72 -1.02
C THR A 131 3.12 7.57 -0.48
N GLN A 132 2.76 6.61 -1.34
CA GLN A 132 2.29 5.31 -0.87
C GLN A 132 3.50 4.43 -0.60
N ARG A 133 3.70 4.02 0.65
CA ARG A 133 4.69 3.02 1.07
C ARG A 133 3.97 1.72 1.38
N VAL A 134 4.27 0.66 0.63
CA VAL A 134 3.62 -0.64 0.77
C VAL A 134 4.56 -1.62 1.46
N PHE A 135 4.00 -2.37 2.38
CA PHE A 135 4.71 -3.37 3.18
C PHE A 135 4.17 -4.78 2.94
N GLN A 136 5.01 -5.76 3.18
CA GLN A 136 4.66 -7.18 3.12
C GLN A 136 3.84 -7.59 4.36
N VAL A 137 3.47 -8.86 4.44
CA VAL A 137 2.71 -9.41 5.58
C VAL A 137 3.46 -9.29 6.92
N ASP A 138 4.78 -9.19 6.90
CA ASP A 138 5.69 -9.05 8.05
C ASP A 138 6.18 -7.61 8.26
N ASP A 139 5.50 -6.65 7.63
CA ASP A 139 5.85 -5.24 7.62
C ASP A 139 7.24 -4.90 7.07
N SER A 140 7.96 -5.86 6.45
CA SER A 140 9.14 -5.54 5.66
C SER A 140 8.76 -4.70 4.43
N PRO A 141 9.67 -3.85 3.90
CA PRO A 141 9.36 -3.01 2.76
C PRO A 141 9.02 -3.84 1.53
N ARG A 142 8.14 -3.31 0.71
CA ARG A 142 7.82 -3.90 -0.59
C ARG A 142 8.15 -2.94 -1.72
N TYR A 143 7.45 -1.85 -1.82
CA TYR A 143 7.70 -0.78 -2.78
C TYR A 143 7.08 0.53 -2.28
N GLU A 144 7.51 1.63 -2.83
CA GLU A 144 6.89 2.93 -2.60
C GLU A 144 7.03 3.85 -3.81
N GLY A 145 6.21 4.88 -3.86
CA GLY A 145 6.28 5.91 -4.86
C GLY A 145 5.36 7.08 -4.53
N SER A 146 5.68 8.25 -5.05
CA SER A 146 4.99 9.51 -4.79
C SER A 146 4.22 9.98 -6.00
N ALA A 147 3.05 10.56 -5.76
CA ALA A 147 2.24 11.28 -6.74
C ALA A 147 1.23 12.19 -6.02
N THR A 148 0.55 13.04 -6.77
CA THR A 148 -0.59 13.82 -6.27
C THR A 148 -1.88 13.02 -6.43
N TRP A 149 -2.79 13.15 -5.46
CA TRP A 149 -4.19 12.81 -5.66
C TRP A 149 -4.81 13.79 -6.67
N VAL A 150 -5.66 13.28 -7.52
CA VAL A 150 -6.42 14.07 -8.50
C VAL A 150 -7.90 13.97 -8.17
N HIS A 151 -8.55 15.14 -8.10
CA HIS A 151 -10.00 15.25 -7.86
C HIS A 151 -10.59 16.04 -9.00
N VAL A 152 -11.23 15.37 -9.95
CA VAL A 152 -11.78 15.96 -11.18
C VAL A 152 -13.02 15.17 -11.63
N ASP A 153 -14.04 15.87 -12.10
CA ASP A 153 -15.27 15.27 -12.64
C ASP A 153 -15.90 14.19 -11.73
N GLY A 154 -15.91 14.44 -10.40
CA GLY A 154 -16.44 13.52 -9.41
C GLY A 154 -15.61 12.27 -9.17
N LYS A 155 -14.40 12.20 -9.72
CA LYS A 155 -13.42 11.14 -9.50
C LYS A 155 -12.34 11.58 -8.53
N SER A 156 -11.87 10.65 -7.71
CA SER A 156 -10.71 10.82 -6.85
C SER A 156 -9.77 9.64 -7.10
N PHE A 157 -8.56 9.92 -7.57
CA PHE A 157 -7.57 8.87 -7.82
C PHE A 157 -6.14 9.35 -7.58
N TRP A 158 -5.28 8.39 -7.31
CA TRP A 158 -3.83 8.53 -7.20
C TRP A 158 -3.16 7.50 -8.09
N GLU A 159 -2.12 7.88 -8.82
CA GLU A 159 -1.43 6.98 -9.73
C GLU A 159 0.08 7.18 -9.67
N ASN A 160 0.82 6.07 -9.61
CA ASN A 160 2.28 6.07 -9.60
C ASN A 160 2.82 4.82 -10.31
N ARG A 161 4.08 4.90 -10.76
CA ARG A 161 4.81 3.79 -11.34
C ARG A 161 6.13 3.59 -10.60
N THR A 162 6.39 2.37 -10.11
CA THR A 162 7.57 2.05 -9.30
C THR A 162 7.97 0.59 -9.41
N SER A 163 9.26 0.29 -9.16
CA SER A 163 9.76 -1.09 -9.09
C SER A 163 9.31 -1.78 -7.80
N ALA A 164 9.01 -3.06 -7.91
CA ALA A 164 8.56 -3.90 -6.79
C ALA A 164 9.12 -5.33 -6.92
N PRO A 165 9.28 -6.06 -5.80
CA PRO A 165 9.53 -7.49 -5.86
C PRO A 165 8.31 -8.22 -6.46
N LEU A 166 8.56 -9.41 -7.00
CA LEU A 166 7.51 -10.26 -7.53
C LEU A 166 6.44 -10.53 -6.47
N PRO A 167 5.15 -10.50 -6.85
CA PRO A 167 4.08 -10.91 -5.96
C PRO A 167 4.18 -12.42 -5.65
N ARG A 168 3.63 -12.85 -4.49
CA ARG A 168 3.71 -14.25 -4.04
C ARG A 168 3.22 -15.24 -5.09
N ARG A 169 2.19 -14.89 -5.86
CA ARG A 169 1.67 -15.75 -6.93
C ARG A 169 2.68 -16.03 -8.04
N GLU A 170 3.70 -15.18 -8.18
CA GLU A 170 4.75 -15.28 -9.20
C GLU A 170 6.03 -15.89 -8.64
N TYR A 171 6.65 -15.32 -7.59
CA TYR A 171 7.95 -15.76 -7.09
C TYR A 171 7.97 -17.22 -6.57
N THR A 172 6.81 -17.80 -6.29
CA THR A 172 6.70 -19.22 -5.91
C THR A 172 6.67 -20.17 -7.09
N LYS A 173 6.57 -19.64 -8.32
CA LYS A 173 6.35 -20.44 -9.54
C LYS A 173 7.27 -20.07 -10.69
N ARG A 174 7.87 -18.88 -10.66
CA ARG A 174 8.67 -18.32 -11.76
C ARG A 174 9.99 -17.74 -11.24
N SER A 175 11.02 -17.88 -12.08
CA SER A 175 12.36 -17.33 -11.87
C SER A 175 12.93 -16.66 -13.13
N ASP A 176 12.11 -16.54 -14.18
CA ASP A 176 12.49 -15.98 -15.49
C ASP A 176 12.48 -14.44 -15.52
N TYR A 177 12.02 -13.80 -14.45
CA TYR A 177 12.13 -12.36 -14.23
C TYR A 177 12.25 -12.07 -12.72
N ASN A 178 12.72 -10.89 -12.34
CA ASN A 178 13.05 -10.58 -10.94
C ASN A 178 12.52 -9.24 -10.43
N VAL A 179 11.94 -8.41 -11.29
CA VAL A 179 11.34 -7.12 -10.94
C VAL A 179 9.97 -6.98 -11.58
N THR A 180 9.02 -6.46 -10.85
CA THR A 180 7.75 -5.97 -11.40
C THR A 180 7.80 -4.45 -11.38
N VAL A 181 7.84 -3.80 -12.55
CA VAL A 181 7.62 -2.36 -12.62
C VAL A 181 6.12 -2.12 -12.59
N ARG A 182 5.61 -1.70 -11.45
CA ARG A 182 4.17 -1.60 -11.17
C ARG A 182 3.63 -0.23 -11.54
N GLY A 183 2.59 -0.19 -12.36
CA GLY A 183 1.69 0.94 -12.39
C GLY A 183 0.60 0.71 -11.33
N ASN A 184 0.49 1.59 -10.36
CA ASN A 184 -0.52 1.52 -9.31
C ASN A 184 -1.47 2.70 -9.47
N ARG A 185 -2.75 2.43 -9.64
CA ARG A 185 -3.80 3.45 -9.62
C ARG A 185 -4.85 3.05 -8.58
N HIS A 186 -4.99 3.89 -7.56
CA HIS A 186 -6.08 3.81 -6.59
C HIS A 186 -7.16 4.79 -7.00
N GLU A 187 -8.38 4.32 -7.19
CA GLU A 187 -9.51 5.15 -7.61
C GLU A 187 -10.71 4.88 -6.70
N ILE A 188 -11.19 5.94 -6.05
CA ILE A 188 -12.38 5.87 -5.20
C ILE A 188 -13.62 5.77 -6.07
N THR A 189 -14.51 4.86 -5.72
CA THR A 189 -15.78 4.63 -6.43
C THR A 189 -16.97 4.85 -5.51
N LYS A 190 -18.18 4.84 -6.06
CA LYS A 190 -19.42 4.97 -5.25
C LYS A 190 -19.61 3.82 -4.25
N THR A 191 -19.08 2.65 -4.55
CA THR A 191 -19.26 1.41 -3.76
C THR A 191 -18.01 0.95 -3.02
N GLY A 192 -16.92 1.72 -3.08
CA GLY A 192 -15.64 1.38 -2.46
C GLY A 192 -14.48 1.97 -3.23
N TRP A 193 -13.55 1.14 -3.73
CA TRP A 193 -12.41 1.60 -4.49
C TRP A 193 -11.82 0.51 -5.39
N ASN A 194 -11.05 0.91 -6.36
CA ASN A 194 -10.33 0.03 -7.26
C ASN A 194 -8.82 0.22 -7.14
N HIS A 195 -8.07 -0.87 -7.21
CA HIS A 195 -6.63 -0.85 -7.40
C HIS A 195 -6.31 -1.45 -8.78
N LEU A 196 -6.11 -0.58 -9.75
CA LEU A 196 -5.69 -0.95 -11.09
C LEU A 196 -4.15 -1.05 -11.12
N GLN A 197 -3.66 -2.06 -11.81
CA GLN A 197 -2.23 -2.33 -11.94
C GLN A 197 -1.90 -2.56 -13.41
N ASN A 198 -1.01 -1.74 -13.94
CA ASN A 198 -0.45 -1.92 -15.28
C ASN A 198 1.05 -2.22 -15.12
N ASN A 199 1.38 -3.49 -15.07
CA ASN A 199 2.67 -4.00 -14.65
C ASN A 199 3.52 -4.43 -15.84
N ASP A 200 4.84 -4.15 -15.76
CA ASP A 200 5.83 -4.83 -16.61
C ASP A 200 6.57 -5.88 -15.77
N LYS A 201 6.67 -7.10 -16.29
CA LYS A 201 7.56 -8.15 -15.79
C LYS A 201 8.94 -7.92 -16.38
N VAL A 202 9.94 -7.70 -15.54
CA VAL A 202 11.24 -7.18 -15.97
C VAL A 202 12.35 -8.09 -15.49
N ILE A 203 13.30 -8.36 -16.40
CA ILE A 203 14.59 -8.96 -16.09
C ILE A 203 15.57 -7.81 -15.86
N ARG A 204 16.01 -7.64 -14.62
CA ARG A 204 16.99 -6.62 -14.21
C ARG A 204 18.30 -7.27 -13.81
N ALA A 205 19.39 -6.85 -14.44
CA ALA A 205 20.75 -7.24 -14.10
C ALA A 205 21.61 -6.00 -13.82
N SER A 206 22.65 -6.16 -12.98
CA SER A 206 23.56 -5.08 -12.65
C SER A 206 24.21 -4.52 -13.91
N ASN A 207 24.24 -3.19 -14.03
CA ASN A 207 24.88 -2.46 -15.13
C ASN A 207 24.35 -2.80 -16.53
N LYS A 208 23.10 -3.25 -16.63
CA LYS A 208 22.41 -3.48 -17.90
C LYS A 208 21.05 -2.78 -17.89
N GLU A 209 20.56 -2.46 -19.07
CA GLU A 209 19.20 -1.98 -19.23
C GLU A 209 18.18 -3.08 -18.85
N ASP A 210 17.05 -2.66 -18.31
CA ASP A 210 15.93 -3.53 -17.99
C ASP A 210 15.36 -4.14 -19.26
N ILE A 211 15.13 -5.45 -19.25
CA ILE A 211 14.46 -6.16 -20.34
C ILE A 211 13.02 -6.45 -19.91
N VAL A 212 12.06 -5.87 -20.63
CA VAL A 212 10.64 -6.19 -20.41
C VAL A 212 10.34 -7.54 -21.02
N LEU A 213 9.94 -8.50 -20.19
CA LEU A 213 9.56 -9.85 -20.59
C LEU A 213 8.08 -9.94 -21.04
N ALA A 214 7.19 -9.32 -20.24
CA ALA A 214 5.76 -9.32 -20.51
C ALA A 214 5.07 -8.14 -19.80
N LYS A 215 3.87 -7.79 -20.27
CA LYS A 215 2.93 -6.89 -19.58
C LYS A 215 1.84 -7.70 -18.89
N GLU A 216 1.43 -7.22 -17.71
CA GLU A 216 0.33 -7.79 -16.94
C GLU A 216 -0.63 -6.69 -16.53
N PHE A 217 -1.91 -6.89 -16.75
CA PHE A 217 -2.96 -6.07 -16.17
C PHE A 217 -3.55 -6.74 -14.94
N GLY A 218 -3.69 -5.97 -13.86
CA GLY A 218 -4.34 -6.39 -12.62
C GLY A 218 -5.46 -5.43 -12.25
N LEU A 219 -6.58 -5.97 -11.79
CA LEU A 219 -7.68 -5.21 -11.23
C LEU A 219 -8.13 -5.86 -9.93
N ASN A 220 -7.90 -5.16 -8.82
CA ASN A 220 -8.52 -5.49 -7.55
C ASN A 220 -9.70 -4.54 -7.33
N THR A 221 -10.90 -5.09 -7.23
CA THR A 221 -12.13 -4.34 -6.93
C THR A 221 -12.46 -4.52 -5.46
N TYR A 222 -12.58 -3.42 -4.73
CA TYR A 222 -12.99 -3.40 -3.33
C TYR A 222 -14.42 -2.87 -3.25
N THR A 223 -15.39 -3.77 -3.08
CA THR A 223 -16.81 -3.41 -2.94
C THR A 223 -17.18 -3.47 -1.47
N LYS A 224 -17.62 -2.34 -0.89
CA LYS A 224 -18.05 -2.29 0.51
C LYS A 224 -19.17 -3.29 0.79
N VAL A 225 -19.03 -3.98 1.91
CA VAL A 225 -20.02 -4.91 2.43
C VAL A 225 -20.30 -4.56 3.89
N ASP A 226 -21.31 -5.19 4.47
CA ASP A 226 -21.65 -4.99 5.88
C ASP A 226 -20.49 -5.43 6.79
N ASP A 227 -20.20 -4.64 7.82
CA ASP A 227 -19.08 -4.83 8.75
C ASP A 227 -19.17 -6.16 9.51
N SER A 228 -20.36 -6.75 9.62
CA SER A 228 -20.56 -8.08 10.23
C SER A 228 -19.73 -9.18 9.53
N LYS A 229 -19.41 -9.02 8.24
CA LYS A 229 -18.52 -9.95 7.51
C LYS A 229 -17.05 -9.85 7.93
N CYS A 230 -16.68 -8.79 8.65
CA CYS A 230 -15.29 -8.53 9.07
C CYS A 230 -15.07 -8.65 10.59
N VAL A 231 -16.04 -9.09 11.37
CA VAL A 231 -15.96 -9.21 12.84
C VAL A 231 -14.72 -10.03 13.28
N ALA A 232 -14.42 -11.13 12.59
CA ALA A 232 -13.25 -11.95 12.89
C ALA A 232 -11.94 -11.14 12.73
N ALA A 233 -11.80 -10.32 11.68
CA ALA A 233 -10.64 -9.47 11.46
C ALA A 233 -10.54 -8.35 12.49
N GLN A 234 -11.64 -7.71 12.86
CA GLN A 234 -11.70 -6.68 13.90
C GLN A 234 -11.25 -7.24 15.26
N LYS A 235 -11.75 -8.44 15.63
CA LYS A 235 -11.35 -9.15 16.85
C LYS A 235 -9.85 -9.47 16.80
N TRP A 236 -9.38 -10.10 15.74
CA TRP A 236 -7.97 -10.44 15.57
C TRP A 236 -7.07 -9.21 15.70
N TRP A 237 -7.46 -8.10 15.07
CA TRP A 237 -6.69 -6.85 15.14
C TRP A 237 -6.63 -6.30 16.57
N LYS A 238 -7.74 -6.31 17.29
CA LYS A 238 -7.78 -5.88 18.69
C LYS A 238 -6.82 -6.67 19.58
N GLU A 239 -6.70 -7.97 19.35
CA GLU A 239 -5.82 -8.87 20.11
C GLU A 239 -4.34 -8.72 19.73
N ASN A 240 -4.04 -8.31 18.48
CA ASN A 240 -2.68 -8.30 17.95
C ASN A 240 -2.10 -6.88 17.71
N THR A 241 -2.87 -5.83 17.94
CA THR A 241 -2.48 -4.45 17.59
C THR A 241 -1.17 -4.03 18.26
N GLU A 242 -0.93 -4.40 19.51
CA GLU A 242 0.24 -3.97 20.29
C GLU A 242 1.52 -4.65 19.79
N VAL A 243 1.51 -5.95 19.50
CA VAL A 243 2.69 -6.62 18.95
C VAL A 243 3.04 -6.07 17.56
N TRP A 244 2.04 -5.85 16.71
CA TRP A 244 2.28 -5.27 15.39
C TRP A 244 2.68 -3.79 15.44
N LYS A 245 2.27 -3.05 16.46
CA LYS A 245 2.78 -1.69 16.72
C LYS A 245 4.29 -1.71 17.00
N LYS A 246 4.77 -2.64 17.82
CA LYS A 246 6.21 -2.83 18.09
C LYS A 246 6.97 -3.21 16.82
N VAL A 247 6.43 -4.11 15.99
CA VAL A 247 7.02 -4.47 14.69
C VAL A 247 7.13 -3.24 13.78
N ARG A 248 6.06 -2.42 13.66
CA ARG A 248 6.10 -1.17 12.89
C ARG A 248 7.15 -0.19 13.42
N ASN A 249 7.25 -0.02 14.74
CA ASN A 249 8.22 0.86 15.36
C ASN A 249 9.66 0.41 15.04
N LYS A 250 9.93 -0.89 15.09
CA LYS A 250 11.24 -1.42 14.70
C LYS A 250 11.55 -1.14 13.22
N TRP A 251 10.62 -1.36 12.31
CA TRP A 251 10.81 -1.02 10.90
C TRP A 251 11.01 0.49 10.71
N SER A 252 10.29 1.34 11.44
CA SER A 252 10.51 2.79 11.41
C SER A 252 11.95 3.14 11.82
N SER A 253 12.51 2.48 12.84
CA SER A 253 13.91 2.70 13.25
C SER A 253 14.93 2.19 12.20
N VAL A 254 14.57 1.17 11.41
CA VAL A 254 15.40 0.72 10.27
C VAL A 254 15.38 1.79 9.18
N PHE A 255 14.21 2.30 8.81
CA PHE A 255 14.09 3.33 7.77
C PHE A 255 14.72 4.68 8.16
N SER A 256 14.68 5.07 9.44
CA SER A 256 15.25 6.35 9.90
C SER A 256 16.77 6.44 9.76
N LYS A 257 17.46 5.33 9.46
CA LYS A 257 18.89 5.35 9.18
C LYS A 257 19.24 5.97 7.83
N ASN A 258 18.28 6.09 6.92
CA ASN A 258 18.44 6.73 5.60
C ASN A 258 19.61 6.17 4.79
N LYS A 259 19.73 4.83 4.75
CA LYS A 259 20.74 4.08 4.01
C LYS A 259 20.11 3.01 3.16
N ASP A 260 20.82 2.53 2.15
CA ASP A 260 20.42 1.37 1.38
C ASP A 260 20.09 0.19 2.29
N LEU A 261 19.07 -0.56 1.96
CA LEU A 261 18.59 -1.68 2.76
C LEU A 261 18.64 -2.98 1.95
N THR A 262 19.30 -3.99 2.51
CA THR A 262 19.29 -5.35 1.97
C THR A 262 18.80 -6.33 3.02
N LEU A 263 17.85 -7.18 2.64
CA LEU A 263 17.27 -8.19 3.53
C LEU A 263 17.64 -9.60 3.09
N SER A 264 17.99 -10.45 4.06
CA SER A 264 18.10 -11.90 3.86
C SER A 264 16.73 -12.47 3.49
N ALA A 265 16.68 -13.33 2.48
CA ALA A 265 15.45 -14.04 2.13
C ALA A 265 15.01 -15.04 3.23
N LYS A 266 15.98 -15.59 3.97
CA LYS A 266 15.78 -16.54 5.06
C LYS A 266 16.90 -16.44 6.08
N VAL A 267 16.57 -16.65 7.35
CA VAL A 267 17.51 -16.86 8.46
C VAL A 267 17.19 -18.24 9.05
N LYS A 268 18.19 -19.09 9.30
CA LYS A 268 18.01 -20.47 9.75
C LYS A 268 16.90 -21.22 8.97
N ASN A 269 16.90 -21.04 7.65
CA ASN A 269 15.95 -21.62 6.70
C ASN A 269 14.47 -21.19 6.85
N LYS A 270 14.15 -20.23 7.72
CA LYS A 270 12.81 -19.64 7.88
C LYS A 270 12.76 -18.23 7.29
N ARG A 271 11.64 -17.84 6.70
CA ARG A 271 11.36 -16.45 6.26
C ARG A 271 10.92 -15.61 7.45
N LEU A 272 11.12 -14.29 7.38
CA LEU A 272 10.79 -13.34 8.44
C LEU A 272 9.36 -13.48 8.96
N TYR A 273 8.37 -13.55 8.06
CA TYR A 273 6.98 -13.66 8.46
C TYR A 273 6.69 -14.84 9.39
N LYS A 274 7.42 -15.97 9.25
CA LYS A 274 7.23 -17.13 10.13
C LYS A 274 7.67 -16.86 11.58
N TYR A 275 8.70 -16.04 11.76
CA TYR A 275 9.13 -15.61 13.10
C TYR A 275 8.14 -14.64 13.71
N LEU A 276 7.68 -13.66 12.95
CA LEU A 276 6.81 -12.61 13.48
C LEU A 276 5.37 -13.07 13.71
N PHE A 277 4.87 -14.06 12.95
CA PHE A 277 3.55 -14.65 13.19
C PHE A 277 3.54 -15.69 14.33
N ASP A 278 4.73 -16.20 14.70
CA ASP A 278 4.88 -17.11 15.85
C ASP A 278 5.03 -16.34 17.18
N LEU A 279 5.08 -14.98 17.16
CA LEU A 279 5.19 -14.15 18.36
C LEU A 279 3.91 -14.15 19.19
N GLU A 280 4.08 -14.24 20.50
CA GLU A 280 3.00 -14.02 21.47
C GLU A 280 2.62 -12.54 21.49
N ALA A 281 1.35 -12.22 21.82
CA ALA A 281 0.88 -10.83 21.96
C ALA A 281 1.68 -10.01 22.99
N THR A 282 2.35 -10.69 23.92
CA THR A 282 3.20 -10.11 24.97
C THR A 282 4.67 -9.96 24.60
N ALA A 283 5.05 -10.34 23.37
CA ALA A 283 6.44 -10.27 22.89
C ALA A 283 7.08 -8.92 23.18
N LYS A 284 8.34 -8.92 23.62
CA LYS A 284 9.09 -7.72 24.01
C LYS A 284 9.74 -7.07 22.81
N ASP A 285 9.96 -5.75 22.89
CA ASP A 285 10.62 -4.95 21.82
C ASP A 285 12.00 -5.54 21.46
N LYS A 286 12.76 -6.03 22.45
CA LYS A 286 14.06 -6.65 22.21
C LYS A 286 13.96 -7.89 21.35
N GLU A 287 13.03 -8.78 21.64
CA GLU A 287 12.80 -10.00 20.86
C GLU A 287 12.46 -9.70 19.40
N ILE A 288 11.51 -8.76 19.19
CA ILE A 288 11.13 -8.30 17.87
C ILE A 288 12.32 -7.68 17.13
N SER A 289 13.11 -6.87 17.84
CA SER A 289 14.29 -6.20 17.28
C SER A 289 15.35 -7.23 16.87
N ASP A 290 15.66 -8.18 17.72
CA ASP A 290 16.65 -9.23 17.43
C ASP A 290 16.24 -10.06 16.19
N ILE A 291 14.94 -10.37 16.07
CA ILE A 291 14.40 -11.08 14.90
C ILE A 291 14.61 -10.25 13.63
N ILE A 292 14.13 -8.99 13.61
CA ILE A 292 14.20 -8.14 12.41
C ILE A 292 15.65 -7.84 12.04
N ASP A 293 16.52 -7.51 13.03
CA ASP A 293 17.92 -7.21 12.80
C ASP A 293 18.68 -8.41 12.21
N SER A 294 18.28 -9.64 12.56
CA SER A 294 18.89 -10.84 11.96
C SER A 294 18.65 -10.98 10.46
N PHE A 295 17.63 -10.31 9.92
CA PHE A 295 17.31 -10.26 8.49
C PHE A 295 17.96 -9.08 7.77
N VAL A 296 18.31 -8.01 8.47
CA VAL A 296 18.99 -6.85 7.88
C VAL A 296 20.47 -7.19 7.66
N VAL A 297 20.86 -7.36 6.38
CA VAL A 297 22.24 -7.77 6.01
C VAL A 297 23.14 -6.54 5.83
N GLN A 298 22.57 -5.39 5.28
CA GLN A 298 23.29 -4.15 5.00
C GLN A 298 22.33 -2.96 5.19
N GLN A 299 22.88 -1.96 5.83
CA GLN A 299 22.22 -0.68 6.03
C GLN A 299 23.25 0.45 6.18
#